data_f219e713a7cd1d0982bd566dcd78d7ba
#
_entry.id   f219e713a7cd1d0982bd566dcd78d7ba
#
_cell.length_a   1.000
_cell.length_b   1.000
_cell.length_c   1.000
_cell.angle_alpha   90.00
_cell.angle_beta   90.00
_cell.angle_gamma   90.00
#
_symmetry.space_group_name_H-M   'P 1'
#
loop_
_entity.id
_entity.type
_entity.pdbx_description
1 polymer ?
#
loop_
_entity_poly.entity_id
_entity_poly.type
_entity_poly.pdbx_seq_one_letter_code
_entity_poly.pdbx_strand_id
1 'polypeptide(L)'
;MIRKFKSIDGFFNSKLRYQNFHDDTKLNKNKFSILGSGNSISSLPFEKKSVLLKTQLKHKISINKKKLELTANSDVEIYEIHNILLKNSLFFPGFPSYPSVCFGACVANSVHGLNPKSGCLNDFIKKIKIYNPNFGYKTLTPRKNKNLFNLTIGGMGLTGVILEVTIKVFKLKSSHFRIKTIQVNSIVEGYNYLKKTKNLYNQNNFFIDGGKKYFSKGIISSGNFFGKIIIKKEIIKKNIQSFRLGILNYYICRKLLEKILIFFQLRFKDRVIHINEALFPSNNRLIYFNLLTRKFIEHQTIIPHKNVKKYMDEFEEITKRYNPSITLCHLKIFQGNSKFLQFNAKGLGITVHLIINKKFNTYYSKLLELNLRYNCKVNLYKNSMINLTIVKKNYKKQYKIFKNKIKKINKNFYFTNKIFENSFYNDH
;
A
#
# COMPACT_ATOMS: atom_id res chain seq x y z
N MET A 1 12.10 26.48 0.80
CA MET A 1 11.35 26.54 -0.48
C MET A 1 9.88 26.28 -0.20
N ILE A 2 8.97 26.94 -0.92
CA ILE A 2 7.51 26.68 -0.84
C ILE A 2 7.05 26.08 -2.16
N ARG A 3 6.27 24.97 -2.10
CA ARG A 3 5.79 24.24 -3.29
C ARG A 3 4.35 23.79 -3.12
N LYS A 4 3.58 23.76 -4.21
CA LYS A 4 2.20 23.26 -4.22
C LYS A 4 2.20 21.73 -4.31
N PHE A 5 1.43 21.08 -3.45
CA PHE A 5 1.21 19.62 -3.40
C PHE A 5 -0.27 19.29 -3.46
N LYS A 6 -0.58 18.13 -4.04
CA LYS A 6 -1.93 17.60 -4.15
C LYS A 6 -1.93 16.10 -3.89
N SER A 7 -2.86 15.60 -3.08
CA SER A 7 -3.08 14.16 -2.92
C SER A 7 -3.93 13.60 -4.05
N ILE A 8 -3.72 12.33 -4.39
CA ILE A 8 -4.45 11.65 -5.47
C ILE A 8 -5.95 11.57 -5.14
N ASP A 9 -6.30 11.32 -3.89
CA ASP A 9 -7.68 11.22 -3.38
C ASP A 9 -8.42 12.57 -3.27
N GLY A 10 -7.72 13.68 -3.51
CA GLY A 10 -8.28 15.03 -3.52
C GLY A 10 -8.50 15.68 -2.13
N PHE A 11 -8.04 15.05 -1.04
CA PHE A 11 -8.17 15.62 0.32
C PHE A 11 -7.15 16.70 0.65
N PHE A 12 -6.08 16.80 -0.11
CA PHE A 12 -5.07 17.83 0.07
C PHE A 12 -4.75 18.52 -1.26
N ASN A 13 -4.74 19.84 -1.25
CA ASN A 13 -4.31 20.69 -2.36
C ASN A 13 -3.89 22.05 -1.79
N SER A 14 -2.62 22.20 -1.44
CA SER A 14 -2.12 23.43 -0.79
C SER A 14 -0.61 23.57 -0.99
N LYS A 15 -0.09 24.76 -0.67
CA LYS A 15 1.35 25.06 -0.60
C LYS A 15 1.91 24.59 0.74
N LEU A 16 3.08 23.96 0.72
CA LEU A 16 3.83 23.53 1.91
C LEU A 16 5.27 24.02 1.83
N ARG A 17 5.90 24.22 3.00
CA ARG A 17 7.35 24.33 3.09
C ARG A 17 7.97 23.00 2.69
N TYR A 18 9.01 23.03 1.88
CA TYR A 18 9.64 21.86 1.28
C TYR A 18 11.16 21.98 1.35
N GLN A 19 11.82 20.88 1.66
CA GLN A 19 13.28 20.75 1.73
C GLN A 19 13.72 19.40 1.19
N ASN A 20 14.81 19.37 0.43
CA ASN A 20 15.51 18.13 0.09
C ASN A 20 16.42 17.71 1.25
N PHE A 21 16.53 16.41 1.44
CA PHE A 21 17.48 15.80 2.36
C PHE A 21 18.55 15.08 1.55
N HIS A 22 19.80 15.50 1.70
CA HIS A 22 20.99 14.89 1.14
C HIS A 22 21.80 14.22 2.25
N ASP A 23 22.84 13.43 1.89
CA ASP A 23 23.63 12.66 2.86
C ASP A 23 24.33 13.51 3.92
N ASP A 24 24.63 14.76 3.60
CA ASP A 24 25.28 15.77 4.46
C ASP A 24 24.30 16.71 5.15
N THR A 25 22.98 16.55 4.93
CA THR A 25 21.97 17.46 5.47
C THR A 25 21.87 17.37 6.98
N LYS A 26 22.15 18.47 7.68
CA LYS A 26 21.83 18.65 9.10
C LYS A 26 20.41 19.23 9.23
N LEU A 27 19.54 18.51 9.92
CA LEU A 27 18.18 18.98 10.19
C LEU A 27 18.21 19.92 11.40
N ASN A 28 17.62 21.12 11.25
CA ASN A 28 17.43 22.07 12.31
C ASN A 28 16.21 21.70 13.21
N LYS A 29 15.86 22.58 14.19
CA LYS A 29 14.75 22.34 15.13
C LYS A 29 13.34 22.49 14.50
N ASN A 30 13.15 22.14 13.23
CA ASN A 30 11.84 22.14 12.60
C ASN A 30 11.13 20.77 12.78
N LYS A 31 9.80 20.80 12.60
CA LYS A 31 9.03 19.57 12.41
C LYS A 31 9.07 19.16 10.95
N PHE A 32 9.30 17.88 10.70
CA PHE A 32 9.41 17.33 9.36
C PHE A 32 8.37 16.22 9.12
N SER A 33 7.78 16.24 7.94
CA SER A 33 6.99 15.13 7.42
C SER A 33 7.69 14.56 6.18
N ILE A 34 7.89 13.24 6.14
CA ILE A 34 8.71 12.62 5.10
C ILE A 34 7.87 12.29 3.86
N LEU A 35 8.33 12.76 2.70
CA LEU A 35 7.73 12.49 1.39
C LEU A 35 8.59 11.48 0.62
N GLY A 36 7.97 10.39 0.14
CA GLY A 36 8.57 9.51 -0.87
C GLY A 36 8.39 10.07 -2.28
N SER A 37 7.99 9.25 -3.25
CA SER A 37 7.73 9.68 -4.65
C SER A 37 6.53 10.63 -4.81
N GLY A 38 5.76 10.90 -3.76
CA GLY A 38 4.53 11.71 -3.86
C GLY A 38 3.33 10.98 -4.49
N ASN A 39 3.45 9.70 -4.77
CA ASN A 39 2.45 8.86 -5.44
C ASN A 39 1.52 8.11 -4.47
N SER A 40 1.46 8.51 -3.20
CA SER A 40 0.49 7.97 -2.25
C SER A 40 -0.93 8.44 -2.62
N ILE A 41 -1.91 7.53 -2.46
CA ILE A 41 -3.33 7.90 -2.63
C ILE A 41 -3.72 8.91 -1.57
N SER A 42 -3.39 8.63 -0.31
CA SER A 42 -3.76 9.45 0.83
C SER A 42 -2.87 10.68 1.04
N SER A 43 -3.40 11.64 1.77
CA SER A 43 -2.71 12.85 2.19
C SER A 43 -1.86 12.70 3.46
N LEU A 44 -1.54 11.48 3.88
CA LEU A 44 -0.80 11.19 5.11
C LEU A 44 0.49 12.03 5.31
N PRO A 45 1.38 12.21 4.29
CA PRO A 45 2.61 12.99 4.46
C PRO A 45 2.38 14.51 4.45
N PHE A 46 1.19 14.99 4.07
CA PHE A 46 0.94 16.41 3.89
C PHE A 46 0.45 17.07 5.18
N GLU A 47 1.40 17.37 6.08
CA GLU A 47 1.15 18.04 7.33
C GLU A 47 1.48 19.55 7.23
N LYS A 48 0.48 20.42 7.44
CA LYS A 48 0.60 21.87 7.21
C LYS A 48 1.62 22.58 8.12
N LYS A 49 1.76 22.08 9.35
CA LYS A 49 2.66 22.68 10.36
C LYS A 49 4.09 22.14 10.32
N SER A 50 4.42 21.36 9.30
CA SER A 50 5.74 20.75 9.11
C SER A 50 6.43 21.21 7.83
N VAL A 51 7.73 20.97 7.75
CA VAL A 51 8.49 21.04 6.50
C VAL A 51 8.41 19.65 5.85
N LEU A 52 7.95 19.62 4.61
CA LEU A 52 7.90 18.39 3.83
C LEU A 52 9.31 18.02 3.35
N LEU A 53 9.85 16.94 3.87
CA LEU A 53 11.22 16.50 3.62
C LEU A 53 11.24 15.39 2.59
N LYS A 54 11.91 15.59 1.47
CA LYS A 54 12.11 14.58 0.43
C LYS A 54 13.57 14.13 0.40
N THR A 55 13.78 12.81 0.51
CA THR A 55 15.12 12.24 0.32
C THR A 55 15.58 12.40 -1.12
N GLN A 56 16.81 12.87 -1.28
CA GLN A 56 17.52 13.00 -2.55
C GLN A 56 18.97 12.59 -2.30
N LEU A 57 19.20 11.28 -2.29
CA LEU A 57 20.48 10.66 -1.97
C LEU A 57 21.27 10.37 -3.26
N LYS A 58 22.56 10.10 -3.14
CA LYS A 58 23.34 9.60 -4.26
C LYS A 58 22.78 8.24 -4.67
N HIS A 59 22.28 8.15 -5.90
CA HIS A 59 21.65 6.94 -6.41
C HIS A 59 22.58 5.73 -6.27
N LYS A 60 22.13 4.73 -5.50
CA LYS A 60 22.91 3.52 -5.25
C LYS A 60 22.02 2.30 -5.19
N ILE A 61 22.31 1.32 -6.04
CA ILE A 61 21.76 -0.04 -5.98
C ILE A 61 22.90 -1.02 -6.06
N SER A 62 22.95 -1.97 -5.15
CA SER A 62 23.98 -3.03 -5.13
C SER A 62 23.36 -4.40 -4.85
N ILE A 63 23.92 -5.44 -5.47
CA ILE A 63 23.49 -6.82 -5.33
C ILE A 63 24.62 -7.67 -4.82
N ASN A 64 24.38 -8.40 -3.74
CA ASN A 64 25.24 -9.49 -3.30
C ASN A 64 24.64 -10.83 -3.75
N LYS A 65 25.13 -11.37 -4.86
CA LYS A 65 24.61 -12.64 -5.44
C LYS A 65 24.85 -13.85 -4.53
N LYS A 66 25.96 -13.88 -3.79
CA LYS A 66 26.28 -14.99 -2.86
C LYS A 66 25.28 -15.04 -1.70
N LYS A 67 24.93 -13.88 -1.13
CA LYS A 67 23.95 -13.78 -0.03
C LYS A 67 22.50 -13.68 -0.48
N LEU A 68 22.25 -13.51 -1.78
CA LEU A 68 20.92 -13.18 -2.35
C LEU A 68 20.33 -11.96 -1.64
N GLU A 69 21.07 -10.87 -1.60
CA GLU A 69 20.67 -9.61 -0.98
C GLU A 69 20.78 -8.46 -1.99
N LEU A 70 19.80 -7.58 -1.97
CA LEU A 70 19.83 -6.29 -2.67
C LEU A 70 19.85 -5.18 -1.62
N THR A 71 20.72 -4.20 -1.82
CA THR A 71 20.77 -2.96 -1.04
C THR A 71 20.55 -1.78 -1.97
N ALA A 72 19.62 -0.88 -1.61
CA ALA A 72 19.36 0.34 -2.36
C ALA A 72 19.05 1.51 -1.44
N ASN A 73 19.30 2.73 -1.93
CA ASN A 73 18.89 3.96 -1.26
C ASN A 73 17.37 4.06 -1.19
N SER A 74 16.87 4.78 -0.19
CA SER A 74 15.44 4.86 0.12
C SER A 74 14.60 5.60 -0.93
N ASP A 75 15.20 6.48 -1.70
CA ASP A 75 14.57 7.29 -2.77
C ASP A 75 14.54 6.61 -4.14
N VAL A 76 15.26 5.47 -4.29
CA VAL A 76 15.18 4.65 -5.50
C VAL A 76 13.77 4.09 -5.66
N GLU A 77 13.21 4.19 -6.87
CA GLU A 77 11.87 3.67 -7.15
C GLU A 77 11.89 2.15 -7.42
N ILE A 78 10.79 1.47 -7.09
CA ILE A 78 10.69 0.00 -7.17
C ILE A 78 10.89 -0.52 -8.60
N TYR A 79 10.45 0.21 -9.65
CA TYR A 79 10.66 -0.24 -11.02
C TYR A 79 12.15 -0.34 -11.38
N GLU A 80 12.99 0.57 -10.87
CA GLU A 80 14.44 0.55 -11.09
C GLU A 80 15.09 -0.67 -10.41
N ILE A 81 14.71 -0.90 -9.14
CA ILE A 81 15.15 -2.08 -8.38
C ILE A 81 14.74 -3.36 -9.11
N HIS A 82 13.50 -3.43 -9.58
CA HIS A 82 12.98 -4.60 -10.28
C HIS A 82 13.74 -4.88 -11.59
N ASN A 83 13.96 -3.85 -12.41
CA ASN A 83 14.70 -3.98 -13.67
C ASN A 83 16.13 -4.50 -13.44
N ILE A 84 16.83 -3.97 -12.41
CA ILE A 84 18.17 -4.42 -12.05
C ILE A 84 18.16 -5.87 -11.53
N LEU A 85 17.16 -6.24 -10.74
CA LEU A 85 17.00 -7.63 -10.30
C LEU A 85 16.82 -8.57 -11.49
N LEU A 86 15.96 -8.26 -12.43
CA LEU A 86 15.73 -9.08 -13.62
C LEU A 86 16.99 -9.25 -14.45
N LYS A 87 17.76 -8.16 -14.71
CA LYS A 87 19.06 -8.22 -15.42
C LYS A 87 20.07 -9.17 -14.75
N ASN A 88 19.90 -9.41 -13.46
CA ASN A 88 20.75 -10.31 -12.67
C ASN A 88 20.10 -11.69 -12.44
N SER A 89 19.05 -12.06 -13.16
CA SER A 89 18.27 -13.29 -12.97
C SER A 89 17.75 -13.47 -11.54
N LEU A 90 17.38 -12.36 -10.92
CA LEU A 90 16.80 -12.29 -9.58
C LEU A 90 15.41 -11.66 -9.65
N PHE A 91 14.61 -11.87 -8.59
CA PHE A 91 13.31 -11.20 -8.44
C PHE A 91 12.97 -11.01 -6.96
N PHE A 92 11.98 -10.16 -6.70
CA PHE A 92 11.42 -9.99 -5.37
C PHE A 92 9.88 -9.99 -5.43
N PRO A 93 9.19 -10.92 -4.73
CA PRO A 93 7.74 -11.09 -4.85
C PRO A 93 6.93 -10.16 -3.96
N GLY A 94 7.55 -9.42 -3.05
CA GLY A 94 6.88 -8.59 -2.04
C GLY A 94 6.72 -7.11 -2.41
N PHE A 95 7.07 -6.71 -3.64
CA PHE A 95 6.88 -5.32 -4.10
C PHE A 95 5.39 -4.97 -4.25
N PRO A 96 5.01 -3.69 -4.02
CA PRO A 96 3.66 -3.23 -4.29
C PRO A 96 3.31 -3.35 -5.78
N SER A 97 2.03 -3.52 -6.09
CA SER A 97 1.54 -3.65 -7.48
C SER A 97 1.74 -2.39 -8.34
N TYR A 98 2.07 -1.25 -7.73
CA TYR A 98 2.44 -0.01 -8.41
C TYR A 98 3.93 0.26 -8.20
N PRO A 99 4.74 0.26 -9.28
CA PRO A 99 6.19 0.27 -9.15
C PRO A 99 6.83 1.66 -9.01
N SER A 100 6.12 2.75 -9.34
CA SER A 100 6.65 4.13 -9.21
C SER A 100 6.48 4.68 -7.80
N VAL A 101 7.01 3.95 -6.81
CA VAL A 101 7.08 4.34 -5.40
C VAL A 101 8.49 4.13 -4.86
N CYS A 102 8.95 5.02 -3.98
CA CYS A 102 10.26 4.93 -3.36
C CYS A 102 10.38 3.73 -2.41
N PHE A 103 11.54 3.11 -2.39
CA PHE A 103 11.84 1.95 -1.56
C PHE A 103 11.68 2.22 -0.06
N GLY A 104 12.19 3.36 0.43
CA GLY A 104 12.01 3.77 1.83
C GLY A 104 10.55 4.00 2.21
N ALA A 105 9.72 4.53 1.30
CA ALA A 105 8.28 4.66 1.52
C ALA A 105 7.58 3.30 1.62
N CYS A 106 8.03 2.30 0.87
CA CYS A 106 7.54 0.93 0.99
C CYS A 106 7.80 0.33 2.37
N VAL A 107 8.97 0.60 2.95
CA VAL A 107 9.32 0.17 4.32
C VAL A 107 8.51 0.94 5.36
N ALA A 108 8.48 2.28 5.26
CA ALA A 108 7.78 3.15 6.20
C ALA A 108 6.27 2.89 6.27
N ASN A 109 5.67 2.39 5.18
CA ASN A 109 4.25 2.09 5.09
C ASN A 109 3.93 0.58 5.13
N SER A 110 4.91 -0.28 5.42
CA SER A 110 4.68 -1.73 5.53
C SER A 110 3.90 -2.30 4.33
N VAL A 111 4.32 -1.95 3.11
CA VAL A 111 3.59 -2.33 1.91
C VAL A 111 3.59 -3.83 1.68
N HIS A 112 2.57 -4.30 1.00
CA HIS A 112 2.39 -5.69 0.60
C HIS A 112 2.30 -5.82 -0.93
N GLY A 113 2.84 -6.90 -1.48
CA GLY A 113 2.70 -7.29 -2.89
C GLY A 113 1.42 -8.09 -3.14
N LEU A 114 1.30 -8.64 -4.34
CA LEU A 114 0.18 -9.49 -4.76
C LEU A 114 0.37 -10.97 -4.37
N ASN A 115 1.58 -11.35 -3.98
CA ASN A 115 1.88 -12.72 -3.63
C ASN A 115 1.41 -13.05 -2.20
N PRO A 116 0.41 -13.93 -2.02
CA PRO A 116 -0.07 -14.31 -0.69
C PRO A 116 0.94 -15.18 0.06
N LYS A 117 1.80 -15.94 -0.65
CA LYS A 117 2.78 -16.85 -0.08
C LYS A 117 3.97 -16.10 0.53
N SER A 118 4.41 -15.01 -0.08
CA SER A 118 5.58 -14.26 0.37
C SER A 118 5.29 -13.28 1.51
N GLY A 119 4.02 -13.05 1.86
CA GLY A 119 3.71 -12.09 2.91
C GLY A 119 3.91 -10.62 2.52
N CYS A 120 4.48 -9.84 3.42
CA CYS A 120 4.77 -8.41 3.22
C CYS A 120 6.27 -8.20 3.00
N LEU A 121 6.64 -7.04 2.45
CA LEU A 121 8.04 -6.59 2.31
C LEU A 121 8.82 -6.73 3.64
N ASN A 122 8.17 -6.51 4.77
CA ASN A 122 8.73 -6.55 6.11
C ASN A 122 9.48 -7.85 6.45
N ASP A 123 8.96 -8.97 5.94
CA ASP A 123 9.48 -10.31 6.28
C ASP A 123 10.85 -10.57 5.63
N PHE A 124 11.24 -9.71 4.68
CA PHE A 124 12.48 -9.85 3.91
C PHE A 124 13.53 -8.78 4.20
N ILE A 125 13.21 -7.78 5.02
CA ILE A 125 14.16 -6.70 5.35
C ILE A 125 15.26 -7.26 6.26
N LYS A 126 16.51 -7.10 5.83
CA LYS A 126 17.72 -7.54 6.55
C LYS A 126 18.36 -6.39 7.31
N LYS A 127 18.38 -5.19 6.72
CA LYS A 127 19.07 -4.03 7.28
C LYS A 127 18.37 -2.73 6.84
N ILE A 128 18.36 -1.75 7.72
CA ILE A 128 17.93 -0.38 7.43
C ILE A 128 18.99 0.56 7.98
N LYS A 129 19.46 1.54 7.19
CA LYS A 129 20.16 2.72 7.69
C LYS A 129 19.17 3.87 7.83
N ILE A 130 19.22 4.54 8.96
CA ILE A 130 18.31 5.63 9.31
C ILE A 130 19.07 6.80 9.93
N TYR A 131 18.56 8.01 9.70
CA TYR A 131 19.01 9.23 10.36
C TYR A 131 17.89 9.85 11.18
N ASN A 132 18.23 10.32 12.38
CA ASN A 132 17.34 11.12 13.22
C ASN A 132 18.20 12.08 14.06
N PRO A 133 17.87 13.37 14.15
CA PRO A 133 18.66 14.35 14.93
C PRO A 133 18.88 13.96 16.40
N ASN A 134 17.95 13.20 17.03
CA ASN A 134 18.09 12.79 18.44
C ASN A 134 19.16 11.72 18.68
N PHE A 135 19.58 10.97 17.65
CA PHE A 135 20.55 9.87 17.83
C PHE A 135 21.53 9.71 16.67
N GLY A 136 21.50 10.60 15.67
CA GLY A 136 22.36 10.55 14.49
C GLY A 136 22.05 9.37 13.55
N TYR A 137 23.09 8.88 12.87
CA TYR A 137 23.00 7.74 11.94
C TYR A 137 23.01 6.43 12.70
N LYS A 138 22.07 5.53 12.37
CA LYS A 138 22.04 4.16 12.94
C LYS A 138 21.77 3.11 11.89
N THR A 139 22.43 1.96 12.09
CA THR A 139 22.13 0.72 11.37
C THR A 139 21.23 -0.16 12.22
N LEU A 140 20.12 -0.58 11.65
CA LEU A 140 19.09 -1.37 12.27
C LEU A 140 19.01 -2.74 11.60
N THR A 141 18.94 -3.80 12.39
CA THR A 141 18.70 -5.17 11.90
C THR A 141 17.72 -5.89 12.84
N PRO A 142 17.20 -7.07 12.47
CA PRO A 142 16.40 -7.89 13.38
C PRO A 142 17.09 -8.25 14.71
N ARG A 143 18.43 -8.19 14.76
CA ARG A 143 19.23 -8.48 15.97
C ARG A 143 19.76 -7.20 16.64
N LYS A 144 20.31 -6.25 15.87
CA LYS A 144 20.87 -4.99 16.38
C LYS A 144 19.83 -3.87 16.29
N ASN A 145 19.56 -3.17 17.40
CA ASN A 145 18.53 -2.11 17.48
C ASN A 145 17.12 -2.63 17.14
N LYS A 146 16.78 -3.85 17.52
CA LYS A 146 15.55 -4.59 17.19
C LYS A 146 14.27 -3.79 17.41
N ASN A 147 14.17 -3.04 18.50
CA ASN A 147 12.99 -2.23 18.79
C ASN A 147 12.80 -1.11 17.75
N LEU A 148 13.87 -0.36 17.45
CA LEU A 148 13.85 0.71 16.46
C LEU A 148 13.63 0.16 15.05
N PHE A 149 14.23 -0.98 14.71
CA PHE A 149 13.99 -1.70 13.46
C PHE A 149 12.50 -1.98 13.24
N ASN A 150 11.85 -2.59 14.23
CA ASN A 150 10.43 -2.93 14.16
C ASN A 150 9.52 -1.69 14.15
N LEU A 151 9.91 -0.58 14.80
CA LEU A 151 9.17 0.68 14.79
C LEU A 151 9.30 1.41 13.46
N THR A 152 10.45 1.31 12.78
CA THR A 152 10.71 1.97 11.50
C THR A 152 9.88 1.34 10.38
N ILE A 153 9.73 0.01 10.42
CA ILE A 153 8.88 -0.71 9.46
C ILE A 153 7.41 -0.45 9.79
N GLY A 154 6.70 0.22 8.88
CA GLY A 154 5.32 0.66 9.13
C GLY A 154 5.23 1.82 10.14
N GLY A 155 6.34 2.53 10.39
CA GLY A 155 6.43 3.65 11.32
C GLY A 155 6.02 5.00 10.74
N MET A 156 5.53 5.03 9.50
CA MET A 156 4.98 6.23 8.83
C MET A 156 5.93 7.45 8.84
N GLY A 157 7.26 7.20 8.82
CA GLY A 157 8.27 8.25 8.85
C GLY A 157 8.55 8.85 10.24
N LEU A 158 7.87 8.39 11.31
CA LEU A 158 8.00 8.96 12.66
C LEU A 158 9.33 8.63 13.36
N THR A 159 10.08 7.66 12.87
CA THR A 159 11.36 7.24 13.46
C THR A 159 12.57 7.97 12.90
N GLY A 160 12.42 8.69 11.80
CA GLY A 160 13.49 9.38 11.10
C GLY A 160 13.53 9.11 9.60
N VAL A 161 14.55 9.64 8.94
CA VAL A 161 14.78 9.50 7.50
C VAL A 161 15.44 8.14 7.22
N ILE A 162 14.75 7.26 6.51
CA ILE A 162 15.35 6.02 5.99
C ILE A 162 16.31 6.41 4.86
N LEU A 163 17.55 5.93 4.92
CA LEU A 163 18.60 6.24 3.94
C LEU A 163 18.84 5.07 2.99
N GLU A 164 18.97 3.87 3.51
CA GLU A 164 19.31 2.67 2.77
C GLU A 164 18.55 1.47 3.33
N VAL A 165 18.12 0.58 2.46
CA VAL A 165 17.44 -0.67 2.84
C VAL A 165 18.10 -1.86 2.15
N THR A 166 18.34 -2.93 2.92
CA THR A 166 18.77 -4.22 2.39
C THR A 166 17.67 -5.24 2.55
N ILE A 167 17.32 -5.94 1.47
CA ILE A 167 16.33 -7.02 1.47
C ILE A 167 16.93 -8.33 0.96
N LYS A 168 16.34 -9.46 1.39
CA LYS A 168 16.56 -10.77 0.76
C LYS A 168 15.84 -10.79 -0.60
N VAL A 169 16.51 -11.29 -1.62
CA VAL A 169 15.96 -11.52 -2.96
C VAL A 169 16.02 -13.00 -3.33
N PHE A 170 15.43 -13.36 -4.47
CA PHE A 170 15.28 -14.75 -4.89
C PHE A 170 15.79 -14.95 -6.31
N LYS A 171 16.27 -16.15 -6.63
CA LYS A 171 16.59 -16.55 -8.01
C LYS A 171 15.31 -16.53 -8.85
N LEU A 172 15.38 -15.93 -10.01
CA LEU A 172 14.29 -15.91 -10.98
C LEU A 172 14.10 -17.31 -11.56
N LYS A 173 12.86 -17.81 -11.55
CA LYS A 173 12.54 -19.13 -12.09
C LYS A 173 12.15 -19.07 -13.57
N SER A 174 11.45 -18.01 -13.95
CA SER A 174 11.04 -17.70 -15.31
C SER A 174 10.72 -16.22 -15.41
N SER A 175 10.80 -15.65 -16.61
CA SER A 175 10.34 -14.29 -16.88
C SER A 175 8.85 -14.21 -17.21
N HIS A 176 8.13 -15.33 -17.18
CA HIS A 176 6.71 -15.39 -17.52
C HIS A 176 5.90 -16.11 -16.45
N PHE A 177 4.61 -15.79 -16.42
CA PHE A 177 3.60 -16.43 -15.59
C PHE A 177 2.49 -16.99 -16.48
N ARG A 178 2.05 -18.22 -16.23
CA ARG A 178 0.78 -18.74 -16.77
C ARG A 178 -0.32 -18.36 -15.78
N ILE A 179 -1.27 -17.57 -16.24
CA ILE A 179 -2.36 -17.03 -15.44
C ILE A 179 -3.67 -17.69 -15.88
N LYS A 180 -4.41 -18.22 -14.91
CA LYS A 180 -5.79 -18.66 -15.07
C LYS A 180 -6.73 -17.64 -14.45
N THR A 181 -7.77 -17.28 -15.18
CA THR A 181 -8.80 -16.32 -14.74
C THR A 181 -10.14 -17.01 -14.61
N ILE A 182 -10.80 -16.79 -13.48
CA ILE A 182 -12.16 -17.26 -13.22
C ILE A 182 -13.08 -16.10 -12.86
N GLN A 183 -14.36 -16.27 -13.13
CA GLN A 183 -15.41 -15.43 -12.57
C GLN A 183 -15.89 -16.04 -11.26
N VAL A 184 -16.23 -15.19 -10.30
CA VAL A 184 -16.88 -15.55 -9.03
C VAL A 184 -18.12 -14.68 -8.84
N ASN A 185 -19.15 -15.22 -8.16
CA ASN A 185 -20.45 -14.58 -8.03
C ASN A 185 -20.69 -13.96 -6.64
N SER A 186 -19.69 -14.02 -5.76
CA SER A 186 -19.70 -13.35 -4.46
C SER A 186 -18.29 -13.17 -3.91
N ILE A 187 -18.14 -12.26 -2.93
CA ILE A 187 -16.87 -12.11 -2.20
C ILE A 187 -16.52 -13.38 -1.43
N VAL A 188 -17.51 -14.09 -0.87
CA VAL A 188 -17.27 -15.34 -0.12
C VAL A 188 -16.75 -16.44 -1.04
N GLU A 189 -17.30 -16.58 -2.24
CA GLU A 189 -16.78 -17.49 -3.26
C GLU A 189 -15.35 -17.13 -3.65
N GLY A 190 -15.10 -15.83 -3.89
CA GLY A 190 -13.76 -15.32 -4.17
C GLY A 190 -12.76 -15.60 -3.03
N TYR A 191 -13.18 -15.42 -1.79
CA TYR A 191 -12.36 -15.76 -0.63
C TYR A 191 -11.99 -17.24 -0.57
N ASN A 192 -12.97 -18.12 -0.79
CA ASN A 192 -12.75 -19.57 -0.78
C ASN A 192 -11.76 -19.99 -1.87
N TYR A 193 -11.89 -19.42 -3.08
CA TYR A 193 -10.95 -19.66 -4.16
C TYR A 193 -9.54 -19.16 -3.83
N LEU A 194 -9.41 -17.92 -3.34
CA LEU A 194 -8.13 -17.35 -2.95
C LEU A 194 -7.44 -18.14 -1.83
N LYS A 195 -8.22 -18.70 -0.91
CA LYS A 195 -7.71 -19.56 0.17
C LYS A 195 -7.16 -20.89 -0.37
N LYS A 196 -7.83 -21.51 -1.36
CA LYS A 196 -7.35 -22.71 -2.04
C LYS A 196 -6.06 -22.45 -2.83
N THR A 197 -5.96 -21.29 -3.48
CA THR A 197 -4.84 -20.91 -4.36
C THR A 197 -3.75 -20.08 -3.68
N LYS A 198 -3.73 -19.99 -2.34
CA LYS A 198 -2.80 -19.18 -1.55
C LYS A 198 -1.30 -19.45 -1.79
N ASN A 199 -0.97 -20.60 -2.35
CA ASN A 199 0.41 -21.01 -2.66
C ASN A 199 0.88 -20.55 -4.05
N LEU A 200 0.02 -19.96 -4.88
CA LEU A 200 0.41 -19.39 -6.16
C LEU A 200 1.15 -18.05 -5.96
N TYR A 201 2.07 -17.75 -6.86
CA TYR A 201 2.89 -16.52 -6.75
C TYR A 201 2.14 -15.25 -7.13
N ASN A 202 1.12 -15.34 -7.96
CA ASN A 202 0.33 -14.19 -8.38
C ASN A 202 -1.14 -14.43 -8.07
N GLN A 203 -1.75 -13.45 -7.42
CA GLN A 203 -3.21 -13.36 -7.25
C GLN A 203 -3.61 -11.91 -7.45
N ASN A 204 -4.30 -11.63 -8.54
CA ASN A 204 -4.92 -10.35 -8.83
C ASN A 204 -6.42 -10.54 -8.99
N ASN A 205 -7.21 -9.69 -8.36
CA ASN A 205 -8.65 -9.80 -8.38
C ASN A 205 -9.31 -8.44 -8.26
N PHE A 206 -10.52 -8.34 -8.78
CA PHE A 206 -11.35 -7.17 -8.60
C PHE A 206 -12.84 -7.52 -8.70
N PHE A 207 -13.64 -6.75 -8.00
CA PHE A 207 -15.08 -6.64 -8.14
C PHE A 207 -15.39 -5.21 -8.48
N ILE A 208 -16.26 -4.99 -9.46
CA ILE A 208 -16.74 -3.66 -9.82
C ILE A 208 -18.21 -3.58 -9.44
N ASP A 209 -18.67 -2.40 -9.04
CA ASP A 209 -20.07 -2.16 -8.71
C ASP A 209 -20.91 -2.23 -9.99
N GLY A 210 -21.52 -3.40 -10.24
CA GLY A 210 -22.37 -3.70 -11.38
C GLY A 210 -23.85 -3.38 -11.18
N GLY A 211 -24.25 -2.64 -10.15
CA GLY A 211 -25.62 -2.21 -10.00
C GLY A 211 -26.36 -2.67 -8.74
N LYS A 212 -27.67 -2.88 -8.82
CA LYS A 212 -28.55 -3.20 -7.67
C LYS A 212 -28.08 -4.36 -6.77
N LYS A 213 -27.13 -5.17 -7.25
CA LYS A 213 -26.58 -6.31 -6.53
C LYS A 213 -25.07 -6.14 -6.41
N TYR A 214 -24.63 -5.53 -5.30
CA TYR A 214 -23.20 -5.33 -5.01
C TYR A 214 -22.44 -6.65 -4.99
N PHE A 215 -21.23 -6.63 -5.55
CA PHE A 215 -20.27 -7.73 -5.52
C PHE A 215 -20.80 -9.05 -6.11
N SER A 216 -21.82 -9.01 -6.98
CA SER A 216 -22.42 -10.18 -7.61
C SER A 216 -21.58 -10.79 -8.72
N LYS A 217 -20.54 -10.07 -9.19
CA LYS A 217 -19.59 -10.58 -10.18
C LYS A 217 -18.20 -10.04 -9.88
N GLY A 218 -17.24 -10.94 -9.82
CA GLY A 218 -15.83 -10.61 -9.65
C GLY A 218 -14.95 -11.47 -10.55
N ILE A 219 -13.75 -11.00 -10.79
CA ILE A 219 -12.73 -11.70 -11.56
C ILE A 219 -11.52 -11.97 -10.66
N ILE A 220 -11.06 -13.22 -10.68
CA ILE A 220 -9.83 -13.63 -10.00
C ILE A 220 -8.88 -14.23 -11.03
N SER A 221 -7.72 -13.61 -11.15
CA SER A 221 -6.60 -14.11 -11.95
C SER A 221 -5.51 -14.62 -11.02
N SER A 222 -5.10 -15.86 -11.18
CA SER A 222 -4.05 -16.46 -10.36
C SER A 222 -3.11 -17.30 -11.21
N GLY A 223 -1.85 -17.37 -10.82
CA GLY A 223 -0.87 -18.10 -11.62
C GLY A 223 0.47 -18.32 -10.96
N ASN A 224 1.33 -18.98 -11.71
CA ASN A 224 2.68 -19.33 -11.28
C ASN A 224 3.68 -19.12 -12.42
N PHE A 225 4.97 -19.21 -12.10
CA PHE A 225 6.03 -19.19 -13.09
C PHE A 225 5.82 -20.23 -14.18
N PHE A 226 6.11 -19.87 -15.42
CA PHE A 226 5.95 -20.71 -16.59
C PHE A 226 7.03 -20.42 -17.64
N GLY A 227 7.63 -21.47 -18.23
CA GLY A 227 8.59 -21.36 -19.29
C GLY A 227 10.00 -20.90 -18.84
N LYS A 228 10.80 -20.42 -19.80
CA LYS A 228 12.20 -20.05 -19.62
C LYS A 228 12.38 -18.59 -19.20
N ILE A 229 13.60 -18.21 -18.83
CA ILE A 229 14.00 -16.83 -18.58
C ILE A 229 14.31 -16.15 -19.91
N ILE A 230 13.49 -15.19 -20.32
CA ILE A 230 13.69 -14.34 -21.51
C ILE A 230 13.46 -12.89 -21.08
N ILE A 231 14.56 -12.15 -20.83
CA ILE A 231 14.49 -10.78 -20.32
C ILE A 231 14.60 -9.83 -21.50
N LYS A 232 13.45 -9.49 -22.11
CA LYS A 232 13.39 -8.57 -23.27
C LYS A 232 12.77 -7.20 -22.97
N LYS A 233 12.13 -7.01 -21.80
CA LYS A 233 11.32 -5.81 -21.55
C LYS A 233 11.54 -5.24 -20.16
N GLU A 234 11.98 -3.99 -20.10
CA GLU A 234 12.05 -3.22 -18.85
C GLU A 234 10.72 -2.53 -18.56
N ILE A 235 10.48 -2.25 -17.28
CA ILE A 235 9.41 -1.33 -16.87
C ILE A 235 9.93 0.09 -17.07
N ILE A 236 9.21 0.88 -17.86
CA ILE A 236 9.48 2.30 -18.05
C ILE A 236 8.51 3.09 -17.16
N LYS A 237 9.03 4.09 -16.48
CA LYS A 237 8.19 5.04 -15.73
C LYS A 237 7.30 5.79 -16.71
N LYS A 238 5.98 5.68 -16.51
CA LYS A 238 5.01 6.41 -17.34
C LYS A 238 4.71 7.76 -16.71
N ASN A 239 5.06 8.84 -17.37
CA ASN A 239 4.57 10.17 -17.05
C ASN A 239 3.17 10.32 -17.66
N ILE A 240 2.15 9.99 -16.89
CA ILE A 240 0.76 10.18 -17.31
C ILE A 240 0.36 11.59 -16.89
N GLN A 241 0.06 12.44 -17.87
CA GLN A 241 -0.49 13.77 -17.61
C GLN A 241 -1.77 13.66 -16.79
N SER A 242 -1.97 14.55 -15.83
CA SER A 242 -3.12 14.57 -14.94
C SER A 242 -4.37 15.12 -15.63
N PHE A 243 -4.87 14.38 -16.61
CA PHE A 243 -6.12 14.69 -17.29
C PHE A 243 -7.27 13.99 -16.58
N ARG A 244 -8.25 14.74 -16.04
CA ARG A 244 -9.35 14.18 -15.26
C ARG A 244 -10.67 14.25 -16.05
N LEU A 245 -11.18 13.09 -16.45
CA LEU A 245 -12.41 12.95 -17.26
C LEU A 245 -13.69 12.77 -16.44
N GLY A 246 -13.59 12.28 -15.20
CA GLY A 246 -14.77 12.07 -14.34
C GLY A 246 -15.72 10.95 -14.79
N ILE A 247 -15.39 10.15 -15.77
CA ILE A 247 -16.25 9.10 -16.34
C ILE A 247 -16.73 8.13 -15.25
N LEU A 248 -15.84 7.74 -14.32
CA LEU A 248 -16.17 6.81 -13.24
C LEU A 248 -17.02 7.44 -12.12
N ASN A 249 -17.31 8.73 -12.18
CA ASN A 249 -18.27 9.33 -11.26
C ASN A 249 -19.71 8.87 -11.54
N TYR A 250 -19.99 8.43 -12.77
CA TYR A 250 -21.31 8.02 -13.24
C TYR A 250 -21.50 6.52 -13.14
N TYR A 251 -22.64 6.10 -12.60
CA TYR A 251 -22.97 4.68 -12.42
C TYR A 251 -23.01 3.89 -13.73
N ILE A 252 -23.66 4.45 -14.76
CA ILE A 252 -23.78 3.80 -16.09
C ILE A 252 -22.41 3.51 -16.69
N CYS A 253 -21.47 4.47 -16.60
CA CYS A 253 -20.11 4.30 -17.11
C CYS A 253 -19.34 3.21 -16.35
N ARG A 254 -19.51 3.12 -15.03
CA ARG A 254 -18.92 2.03 -14.23
C ARG A 254 -19.47 0.67 -14.66
N LYS A 255 -20.78 0.56 -14.83
CA LYS A 255 -21.45 -0.67 -15.27
C LYS A 255 -21.00 -1.13 -16.66
N LEU A 256 -20.83 -0.19 -17.59
CA LEU A 256 -20.32 -0.49 -18.93
C LEU A 256 -18.87 -0.97 -18.86
N LEU A 257 -18.02 -0.27 -18.11
CA LEU A 257 -16.61 -0.65 -17.91
C LEU A 257 -16.49 -2.05 -17.27
N GLU A 258 -17.33 -2.36 -16.29
CA GLU A 258 -17.38 -3.70 -15.67
C GLU A 258 -17.64 -4.79 -16.71
N LYS A 259 -18.68 -4.62 -17.53
CA LYS A 259 -19.03 -5.60 -18.59
C LYS A 259 -17.86 -5.80 -19.56
N ILE A 260 -17.26 -4.70 -20.00
CA ILE A 260 -16.11 -4.73 -20.94
C ILE A 260 -14.92 -5.46 -20.30
N LEU A 261 -14.56 -5.11 -19.06
CA LEU A 261 -13.42 -5.73 -18.38
C LEU A 261 -13.65 -7.23 -18.12
N ILE A 262 -14.86 -7.62 -17.67
CA ILE A 262 -15.20 -9.03 -17.44
C ILE A 262 -15.13 -9.81 -18.77
N PHE A 263 -15.72 -9.28 -19.85
CA PHE A 263 -15.68 -9.91 -21.16
C PHE A 263 -14.25 -10.17 -21.63
N PHE A 264 -13.38 -9.16 -21.63
CA PHE A 264 -11.99 -9.33 -22.06
C PHE A 264 -11.20 -10.28 -21.16
N GLN A 265 -11.39 -10.21 -19.85
CA GLN A 265 -10.67 -11.08 -18.92
C GLN A 265 -11.08 -12.56 -19.08
N LEU A 266 -12.36 -12.84 -19.35
CA LEU A 266 -12.85 -14.19 -19.56
C LEU A 266 -12.56 -14.71 -20.98
N ARG A 267 -12.49 -13.84 -21.97
CA ARG A 267 -12.07 -14.22 -23.33
C ARG A 267 -10.65 -14.78 -23.35
N PHE A 268 -9.77 -14.23 -22.51
CA PHE A 268 -8.37 -14.65 -22.34
C PHE A 268 -8.13 -15.29 -20.96
N LYS A 269 -8.98 -16.25 -20.59
CA LYS A 269 -8.98 -16.87 -19.25
C LYS A 269 -7.72 -17.70 -18.93
N ASP A 270 -7.01 -18.21 -19.92
CA ASP A 270 -5.72 -18.89 -19.77
C ASP A 270 -4.71 -18.20 -20.67
N ARG A 271 -3.69 -17.58 -20.11
CA ARG A 271 -2.71 -16.80 -20.85
C ARG A 271 -1.35 -16.79 -20.17
N VAL A 272 -0.32 -16.61 -21.01
CA VAL A 272 1.04 -16.39 -20.53
C VAL A 272 1.33 -14.89 -20.59
N ILE A 273 1.74 -14.31 -19.47
CA ILE A 273 2.09 -12.89 -19.35
C ILE A 273 3.51 -12.72 -18.83
N HIS A 274 4.13 -11.59 -19.16
CA HIS A 274 5.46 -11.26 -18.67
C HIS A 274 5.41 -10.95 -17.14
N ILE A 275 6.49 -11.23 -16.41
CA ILE A 275 6.62 -11.00 -14.97
C ILE A 275 6.31 -9.54 -14.57
N ASN A 276 6.62 -8.57 -15.44
CA ASN A 276 6.32 -7.16 -15.21
C ASN A 276 4.81 -6.90 -15.09
N GLU A 277 4.01 -7.56 -15.94
CA GLU A 277 2.55 -7.45 -15.90
C GLU A 277 1.97 -8.22 -14.71
N ALA A 278 2.54 -9.39 -14.42
CA ALA A 278 2.13 -10.22 -13.30
C ALA A 278 2.35 -9.54 -11.94
N LEU A 279 3.50 -8.92 -11.72
CA LEU A 279 3.82 -8.28 -10.44
C LEU A 279 3.30 -6.84 -10.33
N PHE A 280 3.15 -6.14 -11.45
CA PHE A 280 2.76 -4.71 -11.48
C PHE A 280 1.51 -4.43 -12.31
N PRO A 281 0.39 -5.10 -12.05
CA PRO A 281 -0.86 -4.84 -12.78
C PRO A 281 -1.36 -3.41 -12.61
N SER A 282 -0.95 -2.74 -11.53
CA SER A 282 -1.30 -1.34 -11.25
C SER A 282 -0.32 -0.33 -11.86
N ASN A 283 0.56 -0.73 -12.77
CA ASN A 283 1.53 0.20 -13.41
C ASN A 283 0.82 1.39 -14.11
N ASN A 284 -0.40 1.17 -14.58
CA ASN A 284 -1.24 2.18 -15.22
C ASN A 284 -2.33 2.77 -14.31
N ARG A 285 -2.24 2.61 -12.98
CA ARG A 285 -3.30 3.03 -12.04
C ARG A 285 -3.64 4.53 -12.11
N LEU A 286 -2.72 5.37 -12.55
CA LEU A 286 -2.98 6.79 -12.72
C LEU A 286 -4.06 7.04 -13.77
N ILE A 287 -4.19 6.18 -14.78
CA ILE A 287 -5.29 6.24 -15.76
C ILE A 287 -6.63 6.07 -15.04
N TYR A 288 -6.75 5.07 -14.15
CA TYR A 288 -7.97 4.86 -13.36
C TYR A 288 -8.30 6.08 -12.50
N PHE A 289 -7.31 6.68 -11.83
CA PHE A 289 -7.55 7.87 -11.00
C PHE A 289 -7.88 9.11 -11.83
N ASN A 290 -7.38 9.20 -13.07
CA ASN A 290 -7.75 10.27 -14.00
C ASN A 290 -9.22 10.16 -14.47
N LEU A 291 -9.82 8.99 -14.40
CA LEU A 291 -11.26 8.79 -14.67
C LEU A 291 -12.16 9.23 -13.50
N LEU A 292 -11.59 9.67 -12.37
CA LEU A 292 -12.28 10.19 -11.20
C LEU A 292 -12.02 11.68 -11.04
N THR A 293 -13.05 12.50 -10.88
CA THR A 293 -12.91 13.93 -10.54
C THR A 293 -13.32 14.23 -9.11
N ARG A 294 -14.22 13.44 -8.52
CA ARG A 294 -14.67 13.59 -7.14
C ARG A 294 -13.62 13.10 -6.16
N LYS A 295 -13.68 13.62 -4.93
CA LYS A 295 -12.91 13.06 -3.82
C LYS A 295 -13.31 11.61 -3.57
N PHE A 296 -12.34 10.78 -3.25
CA PHE A 296 -12.57 9.37 -2.94
C PHE A 296 -11.63 8.90 -1.84
N ILE A 297 -11.93 7.76 -1.24
CA ILE A 297 -11.01 7.07 -0.35
C ILE A 297 -10.74 5.65 -0.84
N GLU A 298 -9.56 5.14 -0.54
CA GLU A 298 -9.25 3.71 -0.58
C GLU A 298 -9.28 3.18 0.85
N HIS A 299 -10.39 2.54 1.22
CA HIS A 299 -10.52 1.90 2.53
C HIS A 299 -10.07 0.45 2.44
N GLN A 300 -9.07 0.07 3.23
CA GLN A 300 -8.55 -1.28 3.26
C GLN A 300 -8.55 -1.84 4.68
N THR A 301 -9.08 -3.06 4.84
CA THR A 301 -9.13 -3.76 6.12
C THR A 301 -8.79 -5.23 5.98
N ILE A 302 -8.24 -5.85 7.05
CA ILE A 302 -8.03 -7.30 7.14
C ILE A 302 -9.03 -7.87 8.13
N ILE A 303 -9.89 -8.76 7.66
CA ILE A 303 -10.91 -9.48 8.42
C ILE A 303 -10.30 -10.81 8.88
N PRO A 304 -10.29 -11.13 10.19
CA PRO A 304 -9.83 -12.43 10.68
C PRO A 304 -10.57 -13.60 9.98
N HIS A 305 -9.87 -14.66 9.60
CA HIS A 305 -10.44 -15.78 8.84
C HIS A 305 -11.75 -16.34 9.44
N LYS A 306 -11.82 -16.43 10.78
CA LYS A 306 -13.01 -16.94 11.49
C LYS A 306 -14.25 -16.07 11.34
N ASN A 307 -14.08 -14.79 11.02
CA ASN A 307 -15.16 -13.81 10.96
C ASN A 307 -15.61 -13.48 9.53
N VAL A 308 -14.94 -14.03 8.49
CA VAL A 308 -15.15 -13.57 7.10
C VAL A 308 -16.61 -13.72 6.67
N LYS A 309 -17.26 -14.86 6.92
CA LYS A 309 -18.65 -15.08 6.52
C LYS A 309 -19.59 -14.06 7.17
N LYS A 310 -19.60 -14.01 8.51
CA LYS A 310 -20.47 -13.08 9.29
C LYS A 310 -20.23 -11.63 8.92
N TYR A 311 -18.95 -11.23 8.78
CA TYR A 311 -18.59 -9.89 8.35
C TYR A 311 -19.15 -9.57 6.96
N MET A 312 -19.08 -10.51 6.02
CA MET A 312 -19.55 -10.28 4.65
C MET A 312 -21.06 -10.15 4.57
N ASP A 313 -21.80 -10.95 5.34
CA ASP A 313 -23.26 -10.86 5.41
C ASP A 313 -23.68 -9.44 5.86
N GLU A 314 -23.11 -8.92 6.97
CA GLU A 314 -23.39 -7.57 7.45
C GLU A 314 -22.83 -6.48 6.54
N PHE A 315 -21.65 -6.69 5.92
CA PHE A 315 -21.06 -5.73 4.97
C PHE A 315 -21.95 -5.56 3.73
N GLU A 316 -22.51 -6.64 3.20
CA GLU A 316 -23.45 -6.59 2.09
C GLU A 316 -24.75 -5.91 2.49
N GLU A 317 -25.27 -6.17 3.70
CA GLU A 317 -26.49 -5.54 4.22
C GLU A 317 -26.32 -4.02 4.34
N ILE A 318 -25.27 -3.53 5.03
CA ILE A 318 -25.02 -2.10 5.14
C ILE A 318 -24.78 -1.44 3.76
N THR A 319 -24.12 -2.17 2.85
CA THR A 319 -23.85 -1.66 1.50
C THR A 319 -25.16 -1.53 0.69
N LYS A 320 -26.05 -2.48 0.78
CA LYS A 320 -27.40 -2.40 0.16
C LYS A 320 -28.22 -1.25 0.75
N ARG A 321 -28.24 -1.14 2.08
CA ARG A 321 -29.03 -0.13 2.81
C ARG A 321 -28.60 1.30 2.50
N TYR A 322 -27.30 1.57 2.48
CA TYR A 322 -26.76 2.92 2.31
C TYR A 322 -26.39 3.28 0.86
N ASN A 323 -26.33 2.28 -0.02
CA ASN A 323 -26.05 2.44 -1.44
C ASN A 323 -24.87 3.40 -1.73
N PRO A 324 -23.65 3.10 -1.24
CA PRO A 324 -22.48 3.94 -1.46
C PRO A 324 -22.02 3.87 -2.92
N SER A 325 -21.27 4.87 -3.38
CA SER A 325 -20.62 4.82 -4.70
C SER A 325 -19.28 4.09 -4.62
N ILE A 326 -19.32 2.77 -4.79
CA ILE A 326 -18.12 1.92 -4.86
C ILE A 326 -17.69 1.82 -6.32
N THR A 327 -16.42 2.10 -6.61
CA THR A 327 -15.85 2.01 -7.97
C THR A 327 -15.02 0.76 -8.18
N LEU A 328 -14.49 0.19 -7.11
CA LEU A 328 -13.64 -0.98 -7.17
C LEU A 328 -13.56 -1.67 -5.80
N CYS A 329 -13.53 -2.99 -5.80
CA CYS A 329 -13.24 -3.80 -4.62
C CYS A 329 -12.16 -4.82 -4.96
N HIS A 330 -11.15 -4.95 -4.10
CA HIS A 330 -10.09 -5.95 -4.21
C HIS A 330 -10.06 -6.86 -3.00
N LEU A 331 -9.72 -8.12 -3.21
CA LEU A 331 -9.50 -9.11 -2.16
C LEU A 331 -8.03 -9.52 -2.12
N LYS A 332 -7.54 -9.89 -0.94
CA LYS A 332 -6.23 -10.51 -0.77
C LYS A 332 -6.19 -11.38 0.48
N ILE A 333 -5.55 -12.54 0.40
CA ILE A 333 -5.24 -13.34 1.60
C ILE A 333 -3.97 -12.80 2.26
N PHE A 334 -4.06 -12.50 3.56
CA PHE A 334 -2.93 -12.17 4.41
C PHE A 334 -2.62 -13.33 5.35
N GLN A 335 -1.33 -13.62 5.55
CA GLN A 335 -0.86 -14.75 6.37
C GLN A 335 0.15 -14.34 7.44
N GLY A 336 0.41 -13.05 7.58
CA GLY A 336 1.45 -12.53 8.47
C GLY A 336 0.96 -12.10 9.85
N ASN A 337 1.89 -11.62 10.64
CA ASN A 337 1.64 -11.00 11.95
C ASN A 337 2.14 -9.56 11.91
N SER A 338 1.45 -8.66 12.60
CA SER A 338 1.89 -7.27 12.72
C SER A 338 2.62 -7.02 14.03
N LYS A 339 3.63 -6.17 13.94
CA LYS A 339 4.20 -5.49 15.09
C LYS A 339 3.72 -4.05 15.07
N PHE A 340 3.36 -3.51 16.23
CA PHE A 340 2.86 -2.14 16.36
C PHE A 340 1.71 -1.82 15.37
N LEU A 341 1.89 -0.78 14.54
CA LEU A 341 0.86 -0.28 13.61
C LEU A 341 0.98 -0.84 12.19
N GLN A 342 1.82 -1.87 11.96
CA GLN A 342 1.97 -2.51 10.65
C GLN A 342 0.65 -3.10 10.18
N PHE A 343 0.34 -2.89 8.89
CA PHE A 343 -0.85 -3.48 8.26
C PHE A 343 -0.55 -4.90 7.80
N ASN A 344 -0.63 -5.86 8.72
CA ASN A 344 -0.47 -7.28 8.46
C ASN A 344 -1.22 -8.09 9.51
N ALA A 345 -1.84 -9.21 9.14
CA ALA A 345 -2.56 -10.13 10.03
C ALA A 345 -2.87 -11.43 9.27
N LYS A 346 -3.45 -12.44 9.95
CA LYS A 346 -4.01 -13.62 9.29
C LYS A 346 -5.48 -13.38 8.97
N GLY A 347 -5.84 -13.27 7.68
CA GLY A 347 -7.22 -12.99 7.30
C GLY A 347 -7.43 -12.65 5.83
N LEU A 348 -8.67 -12.25 5.52
CA LEU A 348 -9.05 -11.69 4.23
C LEU A 348 -8.88 -10.18 4.25
N GLY A 349 -8.00 -9.65 3.42
CA GLY A 349 -7.92 -8.23 3.12
C GLY A 349 -8.97 -7.84 2.09
N ILE A 350 -9.79 -6.84 2.43
CA ILE A 350 -10.71 -6.17 1.51
C ILE A 350 -10.25 -4.74 1.33
N THR A 351 -10.21 -4.30 0.08
CA THR A 351 -9.98 -2.90 -0.30
C THR A 351 -11.16 -2.41 -1.10
N VAL A 352 -11.80 -1.33 -0.67
CA VAL A 352 -12.89 -0.69 -1.41
C VAL A 352 -12.55 0.76 -1.74
N HIS A 353 -12.82 1.16 -2.98
CA HIS A 353 -12.72 2.55 -3.41
C HIS A 353 -14.11 3.19 -3.35
N LEU A 354 -14.23 4.23 -2.53
CA LEU A 354 -15.48 4.91 -2.22
C LEU A 354 -15.41 6.36 -2.68
N ILE A 355 -16.30 6.75 -3.58
CA ILE A 355 -16.49 8.17 -3.95
C ILE A 355 -17.27 8.86 -2.83
N ILE A 356 -16.85 10.06 -2.46
CA ILE A 356 -17.54 10.88 -1.46
C ILE A 356 -18.79 11.51 -2.08
N ASN A 357 -19.94 11.17 -1.51
CA ASN A 357 -21.25 11.71 -1.85
C ASN A 357 -22.06 12.02 -0.57
N LYS A 358 -23.30 12.46 -0.69
CA LYS A 358 -24.17 12.84 0.45
C LYS A 358 -24.34 11.71 1.50
N LYS A 359 -24.37 10.45 1.08
CA LYS A 359 -24.57 9.27 1.96
C LYS A 359 -23.26 8.69 2.51
N PHE A 360 -22.12 9.19 2.05
CA PHE A 360 -20.82 8.63 2.34
C PHE A 360 -20.51 8.57 3.85
N ASN A 361 -20.71 9.67 4.59
CA ASN A 361 -20.33 9.74 6.00
C ASN A 361 -21.06 8.70 6.85
N THR A 362 -22.36 8.53 6.64
CA THR A 362 -23.18 7.54 7.35
C THR A 362 -22.71 6.12 7.03
N TYR A 363 -22.54 5.81 5.75
CA TYR A 363 -22.01 4.49 5.34
C TYR A 363 -20.63 4.23 5.92
N TYR A 364 -19.72 5.19 5.84
CA TYR A 364 -18.35 5.04 6.32
C TYR A 364 -18.29 4.84 7.83
N SER A 365 -19.12 5.55 8.61
CA SER A 365 -19.25 5.32 10.05
C SER A 365 -19.69 3.87 10.36
N LYS A 366 -20.70 3.35 9.66
CA LYS A 366 -21.15 1.96 9.82
C LYS A 366 -20.08 0.94 9.43
N LEU A 367 -19.32 1.22 8.37
CA LEU A 367 -18.20 0.38 7.97
C LEU A 367 -17.09 0.36 9.05
N LEU A 368 -16.79 1.48 9.68
CA LEU A 368 -15.83 1.54 10.79
C LEU A 368 -16.34 0.79 12.03
N GLU A 369 -17.63 0.91 12.37
CA GLU A 369 -18.26 0.16 13.46
C GLU A 369 -18.17 -1.35 13.21
N LEU A 370 -18.48 -1.78 11.97
CA LEU A 370 -18.37 -3.18 11.55
C LEU A 370 -16.92 -3.70 11.71
N ASN A 371 -15.92 -2.92 11.27
CA ASN A 371 -14.52 -3.26 11.43
C ASN A 371 -14.13 -3.45 12.91
N LEU A 372 -14.64 -2.62 13.81
CA LEU A 372 -14.37 -2.73 15.26
C LEU A 372 -15.02 -3.98 15.85
N ARG A 373 -16.28 -4.26 15.49
CA ARG A 373 -17.04 -5.43 15.99
C ARG A 373 -16.33 -6.74 15.68
N TYR A 374 -15.78 -6.87 14.48
CA TYR A 374 -15.09 -8.06 14.03
C TYR A 374 -13.57 -8.05 14.26
N ASN A 375 -13.05 -7.09 15.03
CA ASN A 375 -11.62 -6.92 15.29
C ASN A 375 -10.77 -6.89 14.00
N CYS A 376 -11.27 -6.23 12.98
CA CYS A 376 -10.56 -6.04 11.72
C CYS A 376 -9.39 -5.08 11.88
N LYS A 377 -8.36 -5.24 11.09
CA LYS A 377 -7.21 -4.34 11.07
C LYS A 377 -7.32 -3.38 9.89
N VAL A 378 -7.46 -2.09 10.17
CA VAL A 378 -7.60 -1.04 9.14
C VAL A 378 -6.22 -0.55 8.68
N ASN A 379 -6.05 -0.35 7.37
CA ASN A 379 -4.83 0.23 6.80
C ASN A 379 -4.78 1.74 7.04
N LEU A 380 -3.74 2.20 7.73
CA LEU A 380 -3.56 3.60 8.08
C LEU A 380 -2.95 4.45 6.96
N TYR A 381 -2.37 3.82 5.93
CA TYR A 381 -1.53 4.51 4.93
C TYR A 381 -2.27 4.91 3.67
N LYS A 382 -3.48 4.37 3.44
CA LYS A 382 -4.18 4.49 2.16
C LYS A 382 -5.39 5.40 2.18
N ASN A 383 -5.80 5.89 3.34
CA ASN A 383 -7.05 6.61 3.52
C ASN A 383 -6.83 7.93 4.28
N SER A 384 -7.13 9.04 3.63
CA SER A 384 -6.99 10.39 4.21
C SER A 384 -7.97 10.71 5.34
N MET A 385 -9.01 9.91 5.54
CA MET A 385 -9.98 10.08 6.63
C MET A 385 -9.59 9.33 7.91
N ILE A 386 -8.49 8.58 7.89
CA ILE A 386 -7.96 7.98 9.11
C ILE A 386 -7.44 9.09 10.02
N ASN A 387 -7.96 9.10 11.23
CA ASN A 387 -7.55 9.99 12.31
C ASN A 387 -7.11 9.21 13.54
N LEU A 388 -6.61 9.92 14.54
CA LEU A 388 -6.09 9.32 15.77
C LEU A 388 -7.13 8.49 16.52
N THR A 389 -8.40 8.89 16.52
CA THR A 389 -9.49 8.15 17.17
C THR A 389 -9.66 6.76 16.56
N ILE A 390 -9.63 6.68 15.22
CA ILE A 390 -9.69 5.41 14.48
C ILE A 390 -8.47 4.55 14.83
N VAL A 391 -7.26 5.14 14.87
CA VAL A 391 -6.03 4.41 15.24
C VAL A 391 -6.13 3.86 16.67
N LYS A 392 -6.54 4.67 17.63
CA LYS A 392 -6.71 4.25 19.05
C LYS A 392 -7.69 3.08 19.16
N LYS A 393 -8.86 3.17 18.51
CA LYS A 393 -9.90 2.14 18.55
C LYS A 393 -9.46 0.82 17.89
N ASN A 394 -8.79 0.88 16.72
CA ASN A 394 -8.41 -0.31 15.96
C ASN A 394 -7.14 -0.99 16.50
N TYR A 395 -6.17 -0.23 17.01
CA TYR A 395 -4.86 -0.75 17.41
C TYR A 395 -4.66 -0.84 18.93
N LYS A 396 -5.58 -0.30 19.73
CA LYS A 396 -5.66 -0.47 21.21
C LYS A 396 -4.28 -0.49 21.91
N LYS A 397 -3.92 -1.62 22.52
CA LYS A 397 -2.65 -1.84 23.22
C LYS A 397 -1.42 -1.59 22.33
N GLN A 398 -1.49 -1.99 21.07
CA GLN A 398 -0.38 -1.81 20.11
C GLN A 398 -0.11 -0.32 19.86
N TYR A 399 -1.17 0.51 19.76
CA TYR A 399 -1.03 1.95 19.66
C TYR A 399 -0.35 2.56 20.89
N LYS A 400 -0.79 2.20 22.12
CA LYS A 400 -0.18 2.71 23.37
C LYS A 400 1.32 2.40 23.41
N ILE A 401 1.71 1.15 23.11
CA ILE A 401 3.12 0.73 23.07
C ILE A 401 3.89 1.50 22.00
N PHE A 402 3.34 1.64 20.79
CA PHE A 402 3.93 2.39 19.69
C PHE A 402 4.17 3.85 20.09
N LYS A 403 3.14 4.54 20.61
CA LYS A 403 3.20 5.93 21.05
C LYS A 403 4.34 6.14 22.07
N ASN A 404 4.39 5.33 23.13
CA ASN A 404 5.40 5.45 24.19
C ASN A 404 6.83 5.25 23.65
N LYS A 405 7.02 4.32 22.70
CA LYS A 405 8.32 4.09 22.07
C LYS A 405 8.71 5.23 21.14
N ILE A 406 7.78 5.77 20.35
CA ILE A 406 8.03 6.93 19.47
C ILE A 406 8.36 8.17 20.30
N LYS A 407 7.65 8.45 21.41
CA LYS A 407 7.99 9.57 22.31
C LYS A 407 9.46 9.52 22.78
N LYS A 408 9.97 8.31 23.14
CA LYS A 408 11.36 8.14 23.57
C LYS A 408 12.38 8.39 22.44
N ILE A 409 12.04 8.06 21.21
CA ILE A 409 12.94 8.17 20.04
C ILE A 409 12.88 9.58 19.45
N ASN A 410 11.70 10.17 19.38
CA ASN A 410 11.42 11.45 18.77
C ASN A 410 11.19 12.52 19.86
N LYS A 411 12.12 12.63 20.81
CA LYS A 411 12.00 13.48 22.02
C LYS A 411 11.66 14.93 21.67
N ASN A 412 12.27 15.49 20.64
CA ASN A 412 12.07 16.86 20.19
C ASN A 412 11.01 16.96 19.08
N PHE A 413 10.28 15.89 18.81
CA PHE A 413 9.22 15.83 17.81
C PHE A 413 9.62 16.32 16.41
N TYR A 414 10.82 15.98 15.98
CA TYR A 414 11.32 16.31 14.65
C TYR A 414 10.47 15.71 13.53
N PHE A 415 9.89 14.51 13.73
CA PHE A 415 9.13 13.81 12.70
C PHE A 415 7.66 13.68 13.07
N THR A 416 6.81 14.06 12.13
CA THR A 416 5.34 14.06 12.26
C THR A 416 4.66 13.62 10.97
N ASN A 417 3.36 13.46 11.01
CA ASN A 417 2.49 13.32 9.84
C ASN A 417 1.05 13.67 10.24
N LYS A 418 0.15 13.76 9.26
CA LYS A 418 -1.24 14.18 9.44
C LYS A 418 -2.01 13.41 10.55
N ILE A 419 -1.74 12.14 10.78
CA ILE A 419 -2.43 11.35 11.82
C ILE A 419 -1.93 11.71 13.22
N PHE A 420 -0.63 11.99 13.36
CA PHE A 420 0.04 12.13 14.65
C PHE A 420 0.41 13.57 15.00
N GLU A 421 0.00 14.54 14.20
CA GLU A 421 0.33 15.98 14.39
C GLU A 421 0.12 16.45 15.84
N ASN A 422 -1.02 16.12 16.42
CA ASN A 422 -1.41 16.59 17.75
C ASN A 422 -1.35 15.50 18.84
N SER A 423 -1.07 14.24 18.48
CA SER A 423 -1.22 13.12 19.42
C SER A 423 -0.11 13.00 20.46
N PHE A 424 1.03 13.63 20.20
CA PHE A 424 2.16 13.61 21.12
C PHE A 424 2.22 14.83 22.03
N TYR A 425 1.41 15.87 21.75
CA TYR A 425 1.42 17.16 22.45
C TYR A 425 0.27 17.32 23.44
N ASN A 426 -0.86 16.64 23.24
CA ASN A 426 -2.10 16.84 23.98
C ASN A 426 -2.43 15.64 24.90
N ASP A 427 -1.50 15.20 25.73
CA ASP A 427 -1.79 14.35 26.88
C ASP A 427 -1.63 15.22 28.14
N HIS A 428 -2.54 16.16 28.32
CA HIS A 428 -2.90 16.75 29.59
C HIS A 428 -4.32 16.38 29.92
#